data_d6e73c229992e6bbe9e891ddecc67cc3
#
_entry.id   d6e73c229992e6bbe9e891ddecc67cc3
#
_cell.length_a   1.000
_cell.length_b   1.000
_cell.length_c   1.000
_cell.angle_alpha   90.00
_cell.angle_beta   90.00
_cell.angle_gamma   90.00
#
_symmetry.space_group_name_H-M   'P 1'
#
loop_
_entity.id
_entity.type
_entity.pdbx_description
1 polymer ?
#
loop_
_entity_poly.entity_id
_entity_poly.type
_entity_poly.pdbx_seq_one_letter_code
_entity_poly.pdbx_strand_id
1 'polypeptide(L)' 'VTSDEAYLGKLIKELQVKKGYIIASIIRNRRLIVPRGDDVIEKGDSVLVCTVNKSILRLQDIFAGV' A
#
# COMPACT_ATOMS: atom_id res chain seq x y z
N VAL A 1 4.15 -6.75 -4.82
CA VAL A 1 5.25 -5.77 -5.02
C VAL A 1 6.51 -6.52 -5.45
N THR A 2 6.94 -6.32 -6.68
CA THR A 2 8.05 -7.09 -7.26
C THR A 2 9.31 -6.26 -7.53
N SER A 3 9.26 -4.95 -7.34
CA SER A 3 10.40 -4.06 -7.58
C SER A 3 10.57 -3.10 -6.42
N ASP A 4 11.72 -2.43 -6.37
CA ASP A 4 12.01 -1.41 -5.36
C ASP A 4 11.28 -0.12 -5.73
N GLU A 5 10.26 0.20 -4.97
CA GLU A 5 9.44 1.38 -5.17
C GLU A 5 9.70 2.40 -4.05
N ALA A 6 9.38 3.67 -4.33
CA ALA A 6 9.65 4.75 -3.38
C ALA A 6 8.91 4.60 -2.04
N TYR A 7 7.78 3.89 -2.04
CA TYR A 7 6.98 3.70 -0.83
C TYR A 7 7.49 2.58 0.09
N LEU A 8 8.43 1.76 -0.37
CA LEU A 8 8.94 0.66 0.44
C LEU A 8 9.74 1.19 1.64
N GLY A 9 9.53 0.56 2.78
CA GLY A 9 10.23 0.94 4.01
C GLY A 9 9.68 2.17 4.72
N LYS A 10 8.71 2.86 4.14
CA LYS A 10 8.05 3.99 4.78
C LYS A 10 6.84 3.52 5.57
N LEU A 11 6.58 4.15 6.71
CA LEU A 11 5.37 3.86 7.47
C LEU A 11 4.13 4.23 6.66
N ILE A 12 3.09 3.42 6.75
CA ILE A 12 1.86 3.67 5.99
C ILE A 12 1.28 5.05 6.29
N LYS A 13 1.35 5.49 7.56
CA LYS A 13 0.90 6.84 7.94
C LYS A 13 1.67 7.95 7.23
N GLU A 14 2.94 7.69 6.87
CA GLU A 14 3.78 8.66 6.17
C GLU A 14 3.48 8.71 4.67
N LEU A 15 2.89 7.66 4.12
CA LEU A 15 2.56 7.58 2.70
C LEU A 15 1.38 8.45 2.31
N GLN A 16 0.55 8.85 3.27
CA GLN A 16 -0.60 9.73 3.04
C GLN A 16 -1.49 9.21 1.91
N VAL A 17 -2.20 8.11 2.18
CA VAL A 17 -3.11 7.50 1.21
C VAL A 17 -4.14 8.54 0.75
N LYS A 18 -4.27 8.69 -0.56
CA LYS A 18 -5.19 9.66 -1.15
C LYS A 18 -6.64 9.30 -0.82
N LYS A 19 -7.49 10.33 -0.79
CA LYS A 19 -8.92 10.17 -0.57
C LYS A 19 -9.52 9.24 -1.63
N GLY A 20 -10.38 8.34 -1.19
CA GLY A 20 -11.02 7.36 -2.09
C GLY A 20 -10.29 6.02 -2.17
N TYR A 21 -9.18 5.86 -1.45
CA TYR A 21 -8.42 4.61 -1.42
C TYR A 21 -8.21 4.14 0.00
N ILE A 22 -8.32 2.84 0.22
CA ILE A 22 -8.07 2.21 1.52
C ILE A 22 -7.21 0.97 1.28
N ILE A 23 -6.11 0.86 2.02
CA ILE A 23 -5.34 -0.38 2.04
C ILE A 23 -6.06 -1.33 2.98
N ALA A 24 -6.71 -2.34 2.40
CA ALA A 24 -7.53 -3.28 3.17
C ALA A 24 -6.68 -4.33 3.86
N SER A 25 -5.68 -4.86 3.18
CA SER A 25 -4.80 -5.87 3.74
C SER A 25 -3.51 -5.98 2.96
N ILE A 26 -2.51 -6.60 3.61
CA ILE A 26 -1.23 -6.95 2.99
C ILE A 26 -1.06 -8.45 3.18
N ILE A 27 -0.68 -9.16 2.11
CA ILE A 27 -0.35 -10.58 2.19
C ILE A 27 1.17 -10.70 2.05
N ARG A 28 1.79 -11.19 3.13
CA ARG A 28 3.24 -11.37 3.22
C ARG A 28 3.54 -12.79 3.68
N ASN A 29 4.35 -13.51 2.92
CA ASN A 29 4.69 -14.89 3.24
C ASN A 29 3.46 -15.76 3.53
N ARG A 30 2.42 -15.62 2.72
CA ARG A 30 1.14 -16.33 2.85
C ARG A 30 0.36 -15.98 4.12
N ARG A 31 0.68 -14.87 4.78
CA ARG A 31 -0.03 -14.39 5.96
C ARG A 31 -0.77 -13.11 5.62
N LEU A 32 -2.01 -13.03 6.08
CA LEU A 32 -2.80 -11.81 5.95
C LEU A 32 -2.43 -10.86 7.09
N ILE A 33 -2.10 -9.64 6.74
CA ILE A 33 -1.80 -8.58 7.69
C ILE A 33 -2.84 -7.49 7.50
N VAL A 34 -3.50 -7.07 8.59
CA VAL A 34 -4.35 -5.89 8.58
C VAL A 34 -3.45 -4.70 8.88
N PRO A 35 -3.16 -3.83 7.89
CA PRO A 35 -2.15 -2.80 8.08
C PRO A 35 -2.63 -1.69 9.00
N ARG A 36 -1.68 -1.17 9.77
CA ARG A 36 -1.86 0.01 10.62
C ARG A 36 -0.89 1.09 10.17
N GLY A 37 -1.07 2.30 10.65
CA GLY A 37 -0.19 3.40 10.30
C GLY A 37 1.30 3.14 10.57
N ASP A 38 1.61 2.27 11.55
CA ASP A 38 3.00 1.93 11.91
C ASP A 38 3.59 0.77 11.09
N ASP A 39 2.79 0.16 10.22
CA ASP A 39 3.27 -0.90 9.34
C ASP A 39 3.94 -0.31 8.10
N VAL A 40 4.76 -1.13 7.45
CA VAL A 40 5.43 -0.77 6.20
C VAL A 40 5.07 -1.79 5.13
N ILE A 41 5.20 -1.39 3.85
CA ILE A 41 5.07 -2.29 2.72
C ILE A 41 6.46 -2.78 2.37
N GLU A 42 6.60 -4.09 2.17
CA GLU A 42 7.88 -4.70 1.82
C GLU A 42 7.82 -5.31 0.42
N LYS A 43 8.97 -5.43 -0.19
CA LYS A 43 9.09 -6.10 -1.48
C LYS A 43 8.57 -7.53 -1.37
N GLY A 44 7.77 -7.95 -2.32
CA GLY A 44 7.12 -9.26 -2.31
C GLY A 44 5.72 -9.27 -1.70
N ASP A 45 5.31 -8.18 -1.05
CA ASP A 45 3.97 -8.08 -0.50
C ASP A 45 2.92 -7.98 -1.60
N SER A 46 1.77 -8.59 -1.35
CA SER A 46 0.55 -8.34 -2.14
C SER A 46 -0.32 -7.38 -1.35
N VAL A 47 -0.67 -6.27 -1.95
CA VAL A 47 -1.45 -5.22 -1.28
C VAL A 47 -2.85 -5.20 -1.85
N LEU A 48 -3.84 -5.39 -0.99
CA LEU A 48 -5.25 -5.31 -1.37
C LEU A 48 -5.76 -3.90 -1.09
N VAL A 49 -6.19 -3.23 -2.15
CA VAL A 49 -6.68 -1.85 -2.08
C VAL A 49 -8.17 -1.81 -2.41
N CYS A 50 -8.95 -1.17 -1.53
CA CYS A 50 -10.35 -0.87 -1.80
C CYS A 50 -10.46 0.54 -2.33
N THR A 51 -11.17 0.72 -3.44
CA THR A 51 -11.30 2.04 -4.06
C THR A 51 -12.62 2.16 -4.80
N VAL A 52 -13.13 3.40 -4.87
CA VAL A 52 -14.25 3.75 -5.75
C VAL A 52 -13.74 4.27 -7.09
N ASN A 53 -12.44 4.51 -7.22
CA ASN A 53 -11.82 5.02 -8.43
C ASN A 53 -11.15 3.88 -9.19
N LYS A 54 -11.66 3.57 -10.39
CA LYS A 54 -11.17 2.47 -11.20
C LYS A 54 -10.00 2.85 -12.12
N SER A 55 -9.50 4.06 -11.99
CA SER A 55 -8.42 4.58 -12.84
C SER A 55 -7.02 4.27 -12.32
N ILE A 56 -6.89 3.55 -11.23
CA ILE A 56 -5.59 3.19 -10.68
C ILE A 56 -4.84 2.28 -11.63
N LEU A 57 -3.60 2.64 -11.93
CA LEU A 57 -2.69 1.83 -12.73
C LEU A 57 -1.54 1.26 -11.89
N ARG A 58 -1.16 1.94 -10.81
CA ARG A 58 -0.03 1.54 -9.96
C ARG A 58 -0.32 1.84 -8.50
N LEU A 59 0.22 1.01 -7.61
CA LEU A 59 0.06 1.22 -6.17
C LEU A 59 0.58 2.58 -5.73
N GLN A 60 1.70 3.02 -6.27
CA GLN A 60 2.29 4.32 -5.90
C GLN A 60 1.36 5.50 -6.15
N ASP A 61 0.40 5.36 -7.06
CA ASP A 61 -0.51 6.44 -7.42
C ASP A 61 -1.52 6.78 -6.31
N ILE A 62 -1.70 5.88 -5.34
CA ILE A 62 -2.62 6.14 -4.22
C ILE A 62 -1.95 6.88 -3.07
N PHE A 63 -0.64 7.10 -3.13
CA PHE A 63 0.10 7.73 -2.04
C PHE A 63 0.48 9.16 -2.37
N ALA A 64 0.02 10.10 -1.55
CA ALA A 64 0.37 11.50 -1.70
C ALA A 64 1.77 11.81 -1.16
N GLY A 65 2.28 10.97 -0.24
CA GLY A 65 3.57 11.18 0.40
C GLY A 65 4.77 10.59 -0.35
N VAL A 66 4.56 10.17 -1.58
CA VAL A 66 5.62 9.58 -2.41
C VAL A 66 5.92 10.45 -3.60
#